data_2871ad89dd56fd4b53d15536943d226b
#
_entry.id   2871ad89dd56fd4b53d15536943d226b
#
_cell.length_a   1.000
_cell.length_b   1.000
_cell.length_c   1.000
_cell.angle_alpha   90.00
_cell.angle_beta   90.00
_cell.angle_gamma   90.00
#
_symmetry.space_group_name_H-M   'P 1'
#
loop_
_entity.id
_entity.type
_entity.pdbx_description
1 polymer ?
#
loop_
_entity_poly.entity_id
_entity_poly.type
_entity_poly.pdbx_seq_one_letter_code
_entity_poly.pdbx_strand_id
1 'polypeptide(L)'
;MRAAYLAAILVVVAPTAQAAEIRVISPGVLVIGGLQQVTDAFTKKTGVKVTIVPDGMGKIVGDIKSATPPADVVMLPLQLMSSLAIDHGLKPRSFTPLGRVEIGLFVKPDAPHPDISTVEKLVAVLKTASVVMYSDPASGSMQANIIDKLLQRTEFAGVHGMKINGDAEPALRRGDGDANAMGIGLIHVAHPGDRSEDPYVVGLLPDQLEAHLDMATAVSARTTKEKDANAFVRFATAPGMISVWKSKGTTRY
;
A
#
# COMPACT_ATOMS: atom_id res chain seq x y z
N MET A 1 27.59 45.41 -60.81
CA MET A 1 27.75 44.14 -60.06
C MET A 1 27.14 44.31 -58.66
N ARG A 2 25.99 43.65 -58.39
CA ARG A 2 25.34 43.70 -57.09
C ARG A 2 25.60 42.36 -56.42
N ALA A 3 26.35 42.35 -55.31
CA ALA A 3 26.62 41.18 -54.52
C ALA A 3 25.42 40.94 -53.60
N ALA A 4 24.75 39.79 -53.71
CA ALA A 4 23.67 39.34 -52.79
C ALA A 4 24.33 38.56 -51.64
N TYR A 5 24.20 39.06 -50.42
CA TYR A 5 24.58 38.34 -49.21
C TYR A 5 23.42 37.40 -48.80
N LEU A 6 23.61 36.08 -48.88
CA LEU A 6 22.75 35.08 -48.31
C LEU A 6 23.09 34.99 -46.82
N ALA A 7 22.17 35.43 -45.97
CA ALA A 7 22.25 35.17 -44.51
C ALA A 7 21.72 33.75 -44.23
N ALA A 8 22.59 32.85 -43.85
CA ALA A 8 22.20 31.53 -43.39
C ALA A 8 21.67 31.64 -41.95
N ILE A 9 20.37 31.40 -41.74
CA ILE A 9 19.75 31.30 -40.42
C ILE A 9 20.06 29.90 -39.84
N LEU A 10 20.93 29.86 -38.85
CA LEU A 10 21.23 28.64 -38.08
C LEU A 10 20.07 28.39 -37.10
N VAL A 11 19.16 27.47 -37.41
CA VAL A 11 18.12 27.02 -36.49
C VAL A 11 18.78 26.09 -35.49
N VAL A 12 19.05 26.59 -34.29
CA VAL A 12 19.50 25.78 -33.15
C VAL A 12 18.25 25.06 -32.61
N VAL A 13 18.08 23.79 -33.00
CA VAL A 13 17.11 22.90 -32.39
C VAL A 13 17.64 22.51 -31.01
N ALA A 14 17.15 23.16 -29.97
CA ALA A 14 17.43 22.75 -28.59
C ALA A 14 16.87 21.33 -28.40
N PRO A 15 17.67 20.36 -27.86
CA PRO A 15 17.13 19.04 -27.51
C PRO A 15 16.04 19.23 -26.48
N THR A 16 14.82 18.80 -26.79
CA THR A 16 13.76 18.68 -25.81
C THR A 16 14.22 17.69 -24.78
N ALA A 17 14.68 18.18 -23.62
CA ALA A 17 15.00 17.32 -22.49
C ALA A 17 13.76 16.53 -22.15
N GLN A 18 13.73 15.25 -22.51
CA GLN A 18 12.65 14.34 -22.12
C GLN A 18 12.61 14.32 -20.58
N ALA A 19 11.46 14.67 -20.00
CA ALA A 19 11.32 14.69 -18.57
C ALA A 19 11.76 13.33 -18.00
N ALA A 20 12.65 13.36 -17.00
CA ALA A 20 13.10 12.14 -16.36
C ALA A 20 11.87 11.40 -15.78
N GLU A 21 11.82 10.10 -15.95
CA GLU A 21 10.72 9.25 -15.49
C GLU A 21 11.26 8.08 -14.68
N ILE A 22 10.64 7.76 -13.55
CA ILE A 22 10.91 6.56 -12.76
C ILE A 22 9.67 5.70 -12.64
N ARG A 23 9.86 4.39 -12.45
CA ARG A 23 8.80 3.41 -12.24
C ARG A 23 8.82 2.91 -10.81
N VAL A 24 7.70 3.07 -10.11
CA VAL A 24 7.50 2.60 -8.74
C VAL A 24 6.56 1.40 -8.78
N ILE A 25 7.06 0.21 -8.45
CA ILE A 25 6.23 -0.99 -8.32
C ILE A 25 5.76 -1.13 -6.87
N SER A 26 4.45 -1.31 -6.68
CA SER A 26 3.82 -1.24 -5.36
C SER A 26 2.57 -2.10 -5.27
N PRO A 27 2.26 -2.72 -4.13
CA PRO A 27 0.97 -3.35 -3.93
C PRO A 27 -0.15 -2.30 -3.87
N GLY A 28 -1.35 -2.71 -4.31
CA GLY A 28 -2.53 -1.84 -4.38
C GLY A 28 -2.85 -1.12 -3.06
N VAL A 29 -2.56 -1.73 -1.93
CA VAL A 29 -2.76 -1.15 -0.59
C VAL A 29 -2.03 0.18 -0.40
N LEU A 30 -0.81 0.33 -0.89
CA LEU A 30 -0.10 1.61 -0.81
C LEU A 30 -0.56 2.60 -1.88
N VAL A 31 -1.00 2.11 -3.05
CA VAL A 31 -1.56 2.99 -4.10
C VAL A 31 -2.78 3.73 -3.54
N ILE A 32 -3.71 3.00 -2.92
CA ILE A 32 -4.87 3.56 -2.22
C ILE A 32 -4.43 4.34 -0.98
N GLY A 33 -3.44 3.81 -0.24
CA GLY A 33 -2.89 4.35 1.01
C GLY A 33 -2.03 5.61 0.89
N GLY A 34 -2.04 6.32 -0.26
CA GLY A 34 -1.42 7.64 -0.39
C GLY A 34 -0.30 7.75 -1.43
N LEU A 35 0.12 6.65 -2.07
CA LEU A 35 1.22 6.68 -3.03
C LEU A 35 0.96 7.64 -4.20
N GLN A 36 -0.29 7.71 -4.70
CA GLN A 36 -0.63 8.63 -5.78
C GLN A 36 -0.34 10.08 -5.40
N GLN A 37 -0.78 10.51 -4.21
CA GLN A 37 -0.56 11.88 -3.74
C GLN A 37 0.93 12.19 -3.52
N VAL A 38 1.68 11.21 -3.03
CA VAL A 38 3.14 11.33 -2.85
C VAL A 38 3.85 11.46 -4.20
N THR A 39 3.47 10.67 -5.19
CA THR A 39 4.05 10.76 -6.54
C THR A 39 3.74 12.07 -7.24
N ASP A 40 2.50 12.57 -7.10
CA ASP A 40 2.10 13.86 -7.65
C ASP A 40 2.88 15.02 -7.01
N ALA A 41 3.03 14.98 -5.68
CA ALA A 41 3.83 15.98 -4.95
C ALA A 41 5.32 15.93 -5.34
N PHE A 42 5.88 14.74 -5.52
CA PHE A 42 7.25 14.56 -5.97
C PHE A 42 7.45 15.13 -7.39
N THR A 43 6.57 14.75 -8.31
CA THR A 43 6.61 15.23 -9.71
C THR A 43 6.49 16.75 -9.77
N LYS A 44 5.57 17.34 -9.00
CA LYS A 44 5.41 18.80 -8.90
C LYS A 44 6.67 19.49 -8.39
N LYS A 45 7.37 18.87 -7.42
CA LYS A 45 8.58 19.44 -6.81
C LYS A 45 9.82 19.30 -7.69
N THR A 46 9.96 18.22 -8.43
CA THR A 46 11.23 17.84 -9.08
C THR A 46 11.19 17.87 -10.60
N GLY A 47 10.00 17.84 -11.20
CA GLY A 47 9.82 17.64 -12.65
C GLY A 47 10.02 16.18 -13.10
N VAL A 48 10.40 15.27 -12.21
CA VAL A 48 10.56 13.84 -12.52
C VAL A 48 9.18 13.17 -12.49
N LYS A 49 8.77 12.60 -13.62
CA LYS A 49 7.53 11.83 -13.71
C LYS A 49 7.66 10.51 -12.96
N VAL A 50 6.60 10.11 -12.26
CA VAL A 50 6.53 8.82 -11.59
C VAL A 50 5.39 8.00 -12.17
N THR A 51 5.72 6.82 -12.69
CA THR A 51 4.74 5.83 -13.15
C THR A 51 4.59 4.75 -12.08
N ILE A 52 3.40 4.67 -11.48
CA ILE A 52 3.05 3.62 -10.53
C ILE A 52 2.67 2.36 -11.30
N VAL A 53 3.25 1.22 -10.90
CA VAL A 53 2.94 -0.11 -11.42
C VAL A 53 2.33 -0.94 -10.28
N PRO A 54 1.00 -0.97 -10.16
CA PRO A 54 0.35 -1.76 -9.13
C PRO A 54 0.39 -3.24 -9.48
N ASP A 55 0.71 -4.10 -8.50
CA ASP A 55 0.65 -5.55 -8.68
C ASP A 55 0.48 -6.28 -7.33
N GLY A 56 0.22 -7.61 -7.39
CA GLY A 56 0.21 -8.48 -6.22
C GLY A 56 1.61 -8.66 -5.63
N MET A 57 1.70 -8.72 -4.30
CA MET A 57 2.98 -8.75 -3.56
C MET A 57 3.92 -9.88 -4.03
N GLY A 58 3.38 -11.10 -4.24
CA GLY A 58 4.17 -12.24 -4.73
C GLY A 58 4.70 -12.03 -6.15
N LYS A 59 3.88 -11.42 -7.02
CA LYS A 59 4.29 -11.10 -8.38
C LYS A 59 5.37 -10.01 -8.39
N ILE A 60 5.25 -8.98 -7.57
CA ILE A 60 6.28 -7.93 -7.41
C ILE A 60 7.64 -8.56 -7.06
N VAL A 61 7.66 -9.52 -6.12
CA VAL A 61 8.90 -10.23 -5.78
C VAL A 61 9.50 -10.95 -6.99
N GLY A 62 8.67 -11.64 -7.78
CA GLY A 62 9.08 -12.30 -9.02
C GLY A 62 9.62 -11.32 -10.05
N ASP A 63 8.93 -10.21 -10.27
CA ASP A 63 9.30 -9.16 -11.23
C ASP A 63 10.66 -8.52 -10.89
N ILE A 64 10.91 -8.26 -9.61
CA ILE A 64 12.21 -7.72 -9.15
C ILE A 64 13.33 -8.73 -9.37
N LYS A 65 13.11 -10.00 -9.09
CA LYS A 65 14.11 -11.07 -9.33
C LYS A 65 14.42 -11.27 -10.81
N SER A 66 13.41 -11.22 -11.67
CA SER A 66 13.54 -11.37 -13.13
C SER A 66 13.91 -10.06 -13.85
N ALA A 67 13.79 -8.90 -13.16
CA ALA A 67 13.90 -7.56 -13.74
C ALA A 67 12.90 -7.29 -14.88
N THR A 68 11.75 -7.93 -14.86
CA THR A 68 10.73 -7.82 -15.90
C THR A 68 9.33 -7.76 -15.27
N PRO A 69 8.59 -6.65 -15.40
CA PRO A 69 9.02 -5.37 -16.01
C PRO A 69 10.07 -4.62 -15.17
N PRO A 70 10.87 -3.74 -15.78
CA PRO A 70 11.87 -2.98 -15.03
C PRO A 70 11.19 -2.03 -14.04
N ALA A 71 11.71 -1.99 -12.82
CA ALA A 71 11.27 -1.05 -11.79
C ALA A 71 12.49 -0.28 -11.24
N ASP A 72 12.29 0.99 -10.89
CA ASP A 72 13.33 1.82 -10.29
C ASP A 72 13.21 1.84 -8.77
N VAL A 73 11.98 1.83 -8.26
CA VAL A 73 11.66 1.78 -6.82
C VAL A 73 10.67 0.64 -6.56
N VAL A 74 10.88 -0.03 -5.44
CA VAL A 74 10.04 -1.14 -4.95
C VAL A 74 9.43 -0.75 -3.62
N MET A 75 8.15 -1.03 -3.43
CA MET A 75 7.45 -0.92 -2.16
C MET A 75 6.79 -2.24 -1.82
N LEU A 76 7.07 -2.79 -0.64
CA LEU A 76 6.54 -4.07 -0.17
C LEU A 76 6.54 -4.12 1.36
N PRO A 77 5.84 -5.08 1.98
CA PRO A 77 6.03 -5.40 3.39
C PRO A 77 7.48 -5.72 3.73
N LEU A 78 7.90 -5.35 4.95
CA LEU A 78 9.27 -5.51 5.47
C LEU A 78 9.84 -6.90 5.25
N GLN A 79 9.04 -7.95 5.47
CA GLN A 79 9.48 -9.34 5.33
C GLN A 79 9.89 -9.66 3.89
N LEU A 80 9.07 -9.22 2.90
CA LEU A 80 9.36 -9.43 1.48
C LEU A 80 10.53 -8.58 1.01
N MET A 81 10.64 -7.35 1.51
CA MET A 81 11.77 -6.47 1.23
C MET A 81 13.08 -7.05 1.77
N SER A 82 13.05 -7.63 2.97
CA SER A 82 14.24 -8.30 3.56
C SER A 82 14.68 -9.49 2.71
N SER A 83 13.74 -10.30 2.20
CA SER A 83 14.06 -11.39 1.27
C SER A 83 14.71 -10.88 -0.02
N LEU A 84 14.14 -9.82 -0.62
CA LEU A 84 14.72 -9.20 -1.82
C LEU A 84 16.12 -8.62 -1.58
N ALA A 85 16.37 -8.07 -0.39
CA ALA A 85 17.69 -7.55 -0.02
C ALA A 85 18.73 -8.69 0.07
N ILE A 86 18.36 -9.83 0.65
CA ILE A 86 19.20 -11.04 0.72
C ILE A 86 19.49 -11.56 -0.70
N ASP A 87 18.50 -11.56 -1.58
CA ASP A 87 18.62 -12.01 -2.96
C ASP A 87 19.28 -10.96 -3.89
N HIS A 88 19.87 -9.91 -3.34
CA HIS A 88 20.50 -8.81 -4.10
C HIS A 88 19.58 -8.10 -5.10
N GLY A 89 18.27 -8.15 -4.90
CA GLY A 89 17.26 -7.46 -5.73
C GLY A 89 17.17 -5.95 -5.50
N LEU A 90 17.80 -5.45 -4.43
CA LEU A 90 17.78 -4.05 -4.01
C LEU A 90 19.18 -3.45 -3.98
N LYS A 91 19.28 -2.14 -4.23
CA LYS A 91 20.50 -1.38 -4.02
C LYS A 91 20.89 -1.38 -2.54
N PRO A 92 22.18 -1.60 -2.20
CA PRO A 92 22.64 -1.53 -0.82
C PRO A 92 22.27 -0.18 -0.18
N ARG A 93 21.85 -0.21 1.09
CA ARG A 93 21.50 0.97 1.91
C ARG A 93 20.31 1.81 1.39
N SER A 94 19.57 1.33 0.39
CA SER A 94 18.37 2.02 -0.09
C SER A 94 17.09 1.58 0.61
N PHE A 95 17.14 0.47 1.34
CA PHE A 95 16.02 -0.07 2.10
C PHE A 95 15.66 0.85 3.25
N THR A 96 14.44 1.39 3.22
CA THR A 96 13.96 2.39 4.19
C THR A 96 12.54 2.02 4.64
N PRO A 97 12.27 1.92 5.95
CA PRO A 97 10.92 1.78 6.47
C PRO A 97 10.02 2.94 6.00
N LEU A 98 8.80 2.62 5.58
CA LEU A 98 7.85 3.61 5.08
C LEU A 98 6.81 3.95 6.14
N GLY A 99 6.20 2.93 6.73
CA GLY A 99 5.12 3.06 7.70
C GLY A 99 4.33 1.77 7.79
N ARG A 100 3.14 1.85 8.38
CA ARG A 100 2.29 0.72 8.72
C ARG A 100 0.92 0.87 8.09
N VAL A 101 0.36 -0.22 7.58
CA VAL A 101 -1.04 -0.33 7.20
C VAL A 101 -1.73 -1.24 8.21
N GLU A 102 -2.75 -0.72 8.85
CA GLU A 102 -3.45 -1.37 9.95
C GLU A 102 -4.56 -2.28 9.46
N ILE A 103 -4.86 -3.32 10.24
CA ILE A 103 -6.03 -4.18 10.08
C ILE A 103 -7.10 -3.75 11.07
N GLY A 104 -8.36 -3.78 10.64
CA GLY A 104 -9.48 -3.40 11.49
C GLY A 104 -10.72 -4.23 11.25
N LEU A 105 -11.73 -3.93 12.05
CA LEU A 105 -13.06 -4.54 12.00
C LEU A 105 -14.01 -3.65 11.23
N PHE A 106 -14.79 -4.28 10.37
CA PHE A 106 -15.86 -3.68 9.57
C PHE A 106 -17.20 -4.33 9.91
N VAL A 107 -18.25 -3.50 9.87
CA VAL A 107 -19.66 -3.90 10.03
C VAL A 107 -20.50 -3.28 8.92
N LYS A 108 -21.75 -3.65 8.80
CA LYS A 108 -22.71 -2.93 7.94
C LYS A 108 -23.05 -1.57 8.55
N PRO A 109 -23.45 -0.55 7.74
CA PRO A 109 -23.57 0.83 8.19
C PRO A 109 -24.62 1.05 9.29
N ASP A 110 -25.65 0.21 9.33
CA ASP A 110 -26.72 0.28 10.35
C ASP A 110 -26.43 -0.61 11.58
N ALA A 111 -25.31 -1.32 11.58
CA ALA A 111 -24.92 -2.18 12.71
C ALA A 111 -24.27 -1.35 13.83
N PRO A 112 -24.40 -1.80 15.10
CA PRO A 112 -23.69 -1.17 16.19
C PRO A 112 -22.17 -1.15 15.97
N HIS A 113 -21.51 -0.08 16.45
CA HIS A 113 -20.05 0.00 16.53
C HIS A 113 -19.60 -0.38 17.96
N PRO A 114 -19.35 -1.65 18.22
CA PRO A 114 -18.98 -2.12 19.56
C PRO A 114 -17.56 -1.70 19.93
N ASP A 115 -17.29 -1.64 21.22
CA ASP A 115 -15.95 -1.44 21.74
C ASP A 115 -15.09 -2.69 21.52
N ILE A 116 -14.02 -2.54 20.75
CA ILE A 116 -13.02 -3.58 20.42
C ILE A 116 -11.63 -3.21 20.92
N SER A 117 -11.52 -2.36 21.94
CA SER A 117 -10.25 -1.80 22.43
C SER A 117 -9.32 -2.82 23.10
N THR A 118 -9.82 -4.02 23.45
CA THR A 118 -9.00 -5.13 23.98
C THR A 118 -9.26 -6.41 23.22
N VAL A 119 -8.36 -7.38 23.33
CA VAL A 119 -8.49 -8.68 22.67
C VAL A 119 -9.77 -9.41 23.15
N GLU A 120 -10.06 -9.36 24.45
CA GLU A 120 -11.24 -10.00 25.02
C GLU A 120 -12.54 -9.39 24.48
N LYS A 121 -12.60 -8.04 24.37
CA LYS A 121 -13.76 -7.36 23.80
C LYS A 121 -13.93 -7.69 22.32
N LEU A 122 -12.84 -7.64 21.53
CA LEU A 122 -12.87 -8.04 20.14
C LEU A 122 -13.39 -9.47 19.97
N VAL A 123 -12.86 -10.42 20.73
CA VAL A 123 -13.28 -11.83 20.67
C VAL A 123 -14.76 -11.96 21.03
N ALA A 124 -15.22 -11.27 22.08
CA ALA A 124 -16.64 -11.28 22.46
C ALA A 124 -17.53 -10.76 21.32
N VAL A 125 -17.12 -9.67 20.67
CA VAL A 125 -17.82 -9.09 19.51
C VAL A 125 -17.84 -10.07 18.33
N LEU A 126 -16.69 -10.62 17.94
CA LEU A 126 -16.61 -11.54 16.81
C LEU A 126 -17.43 -12.81 16.99
N LYS A 127 -17.62 -13.27 18.23
CA LYS A 127 -18.49 -14.43 18.54
C LYS A 127 -19.98 -14.14 18.38
N THR A 128 -20.40 -12.88 18.35
CA THR A 128 -21.80 -12.50 18.07
C THR A 128 -22.09 -12.41 16.58
N ALA A 129 -21.05 -12.34 15.73
CA ALA A 129 -21.21 -12.30 14.30
C ALA A 129 -21.79 -13.60 13.76
N SER A 130 -22.71 -13.51 12.80
CA SER A 130 -23.16 -14.69 12.02
C SER A 130 -22.00 -15.28 11.22
N VAL A 131 -21.13 -14.40 10.71
CA VAL A 131 -19.93 -14.75 9.98
C VAL A 131 -18.92 -13.59 10.04
N VAL A 132 -17.63 -13.93 10.11
CA VAL A 132 -16.52 -12.97 10.00
C VAL A 132 -15.81 -13.20 8.68
N MET A 133 -16.06 -12.34 7.72
CA MET A 133 -15.46 -12.42 6.38
C MET A 133 -14.03 -11.88 6.38
N TYR A 134 -13.14 -12.54 5.65
CA TYR A 134 -11.78 -12.08 5.39
C TYR A 134 -11.24 -12.67 4.08
N SER A 135 -10.25 -12.03 3.49
CA SER A 135 -9.64 -12.48 2.23
C SER A 135 -9.08 -13.90 2.37
N ASP A 136 -9.24 -14.73 1.31
CA ASP A 136 -8.68 -16.08 1.30
C ASP A 136 -7.13 -16.02 1.25
N PRO A 137 -6.41 -16.67 2.17
CA PRO A 137 -4.95 -16.83 2.12
C PRO A 137 -4.42 -17.43 0.81
N ALA A 138 -5.22 -18.25 0.12
CA ALA A 138 -4.86 -18.81 -1.18
C ALA A 138 -4.63 -17.74 -2.26
N SER A 139 -5.14 -16.51 -2.07
CA SER A 139 -4.84 -15.35 -2.93
C SER A 139 -3.39 -14.88 -2.86
N GLY A 140 -2.58 -15.39 -1.91
CA GLY A 140 -1.22 -14.92 -1.65
C GLY A 140 -1.14 -13.58 -0.91
N SER A 141 -2.27 -13.04 -0.44
CA SER A 141 -2.31 -11.82 0.36
C SER A 141 -1.69 -12.02 1.74
N MET A 142 -0.76 -11.14 2.13
CA MET A 142 -0.16 -11.19 3.48
C MET A 142 -1.18 -10.88 4.57
N GLN A 143 -2.08 -9.91 4.35
CA GLN A 143 -3.16 -9.61 5.30
C GLN A 143 -4.03 -10.83 5.57
N ALA A 144 -4.41 -11.56 4.52
CA ALA A 144 -5.22 -12.77 4.63
C ALA A 144 -4.54 -13.82 5.51
N ASN A 145 -3.22 -14.02 5.32
CA ASN A 145 -2.43 -14.93 6.14
C ASN A 145 -2.35 -14.49 7.62
N ILE A 146 -2.23 -13.18 7.88
CA ILE A 146 -2.23 -12.64 9.24
C ILE A 146 -3.57 -12.91 9.91
N ILE A 147 -4.67 -12.59 9.23
CA ILE A 147 -6.03 -12.76 9.78
C ILE A 147 -6.36 -14.24 9.97
N ASP A 148 -6.02 -15.10 9.02
CA ASP A 148 -6.25 -16.55 9.11
C ASP A 148 -5.53 -17.16 10.32
N LYS A 149 -4.26 -16.81 10.51
CA LYS A 149 -3.48 -17.23 11.69
C LYS A 149 -4.05 -16.67 13.00
N LEU A 150 -4.51 -15.41 12.97
CA LEU A 150 -5.14 -14.78 14.13
C LEU A 150 -6.39 -15.56 14.55
N LEU A 151 -7.30 -15.86 13.63
CA LEU A 151 -8.55 -16.56 13.90
C LEU A 151 -8.34 -18.04 14.30
N GLN A 152 -7.15 -18.62 14.06
CA GLN A 152 -6.77 -19.96 14.52
C GLN A 152 -6.24 -19.99 15.95
N ARG A 153 -5.99 -18.85 16.60
CA ARG A 153 -5.54 -18.81 17.99
C ARG A 153 -6.66 -19.27 18.94
N THR A 154 -6.29 -19.86 20.07
CA THR A 154 -7.23 -20.46 21.02
C THR A 154 -8.28 -19.48 21.54
N GLU A 155 -7.92 -18.21 21.75
CA GLU A 155 -8.83 -17.17 22.21
C GLU A 155 -9.96 -16.88 21.22
N PHE A 156 -9.75 -17.10 19.93
CA PHE A 156 -10.74 -16.93 18.86
C PHE A 156 -11.59 -18.19 18.61
N ALA A 157 -11.42 -19.25 19.41
CA ALA A 157 -12.24 -20.45 19.27
C ALA A 157 -13.74 -20.10 19.36
N GLY A 158 -14.52 -20.59 18.38
CA GLY A 158 -15.95 -20.30 18.27
C GLY A 158 -16.28 -19.07 17.42
N VAL A 159 -15.31 -18.35 16.86
CA VAL A 159 -15.53 -17.34 15.82
C VAL A 159 -15.78 -18.04 14.49
N HIS A 160 -16.87 -17.68 13.81
CA HIS A 160 -17.24 -18.19 12.48
C HIS A 160 -16.52 -17.43 11.36
N GLY A 161 -15.27 -17.80 11.08
CA GLY A 161 -14.49 -17.21 9.98
C GLY A 161 -14.93 -17.74 8.61
N MET A 162 -15.08 -16.85 7.63
CA MET A 162 -15.37 -17.18 6.24
C MET A 162 -14.35 -16.54 5.30
N LYS A 163 -13.62 -17.38 4.57
CA LYS A 163 -12.70 -16.95 3.53
C LYS A 163 -13.48 -16.54 2.28
N ILE A 164 -13.18 -15.36 1.74
CA ILE A 164 -13.83 -14.82 0.56
C ILE A 164 -12.80 -14.46 -0.52
N ASN A 165 -13.26 -14.45 -1.78
CA ASN A 165 -12.47 -13.90 -2.87
C ASN A 165 -12.55 -12.36 -2.84
N GLY A 166 -11.42 -11.70 -2.65
CA GLY A 166 -11.32 -10.25 -2.47
C GLY A 166 -11.35 -9.81 -1.01
N ASP A 167 -11.56 -8.52 -0.77
CA ASP A 167 -11.49 -7.93 0.57
C ASP A 167 -12.87 -7.84 1.23
N ALA A 168 -12.89 -7.97 2.56
CA ALA A 168 -14.12 -8.04 3.36
C ALA A 168 -14.92 -6.72 3.35
N GLU A 169 -14.24 -5.58 3.40
CA GLU A 169 -14.92 -4.28 3.41
C GLU A 169 -15.71 -4.03 2.10
N PRO A 170 -15.14 -4.20 0.88
CA PRO A 170 -15.93 -4.16 -0.35
C PRO A 170 -17.06 -5.19 -0.41
N ALA A 171 -16.88 -6.38 0.17
CA ALA A 171 -17.91 -7.41 0.22
C ALA A 171 -19.11 -6.93 1.05
N LEU A 172 -18.87 -6.40 2.25
CA LEU A 172 -19.93 -5.82 3.10
C LEU A 172 -20.66 -4.66 2.40
N ARG A 173 -19.92 -3.78 1.69
CA ARG A 173 -20.51 -2.66 0.93
C ARG A 173 -21.41 -3.12 -0.21
N ARG A 174 -21.11 -4.25 -0.83
CA ARG A 174 -22.01 -4.87 -1.84
C ARG A 174 -23.24 -5.54 -1.23
N GLY A 175 -23.30 -5.65 0.09
CA GLY A 175 -24.40 -6.29 0.80
C GLY A 175 -24.17 -7.78 1.09
N ASP A 176 -22.97 -8.31 0.86
CA ASP A 176 -22.65 -9.70 1.18
C ASP A 176 -22.85 -9.99 2.69
N GLY A 177 -23.29 -11.21 3.02
CA GLY A 177 -23.66 -11.61 4.37
C GLY A 177 -25.00 -11.02 4.87
N ASP A 178 -25.45 -11.48 6.03
CA ASP A 178 -26.66 -10.96 6.68
C ASP A 178 -26.39 -9.67 7.49
N ALA A 179 -27.38 -9.23 8.28
CA ALA A 179 -27.26 -8.00 9.07
C ALA A 179 -26.18 -8.07 10.17
N ASN A 180 -25.83 -9.28 10.63
CA ASN A 180 -24.82 -9.52 11.67
C ASN A 180 -23.47 -9.95 11.10
N ALA A 181 -23.29 -9.92 9.77
CA ALA A 181 -22.01 -10.22 9.15
C ALA A 181 -20.99 -9.11 9.46
N MET A 182 -19.78 -9.52 9.80
CA MET A 182 -18.65 -8.63 10.05
C MET A 182 -17.51 -8.94 9.06
N GLY A 183 -16.56 -8.02 8.93
CA GLY A 183 -15.38 -8.22 8.09
C GLY A 183 -14.12 -7.81 8.82
N ILE A 184 -13.02 -8.52 8.58
CA ILE A 184 -11.68 -8.12 9.02
C ILE A 184 -10.81 -7.91 7.78
N GLY A 185 -10.12 -6.77 7.71
CA GLY A 185 -9.29 -6.42 6.57
C GLY A 185 -8.44 -5.19 6.81
N LEU A 186 -7.68 -4.77 5.78
CA LEU A 186 -6.90 -3.54 5.85
C LEU A 186 -7.81 -2.33 5.90
N ILE A 187 -7.53 -1.43 6.83
CA ILE A 187 -8.21 -0.14 6.88
C ILE A 187 -7.51 0.81 5.90
N HIS A 188 -8.15 0.98 4.75
CA HIS A 188 -7.82 2.06 3.83
C HIS A 188 -8.78 3.21 4.09
N VAL A 189 -8.28 4.42 4.02
CA VAL A 189 -9.18 5.55 3.87
C VAL A 189 -9.50 5.67 2.37
N ALA A 190 -10.44 4.86 1.91
CA ALA A 190 -10.96 4.98 0.54
C ALA A 190 -11.68 6.31 0.32
N HIS A 191 -12.09 6.97 1.40
CA HIS A 191 -12.74 8.27 1.39
C HIS A 191 -11.86 9.33 2.07
N PRO A 192 -11.74 10.53 1.47
CA PRO A 192 -11.10 11.66 2.15
C PRO A 192 -12.00 12.07 3.33
N GLY A 193 -11.57 11.74 4.55
CA GLY A 193 -12.31 12.02 5.79
C GLY A 193 -11.66 11.34 6.99
N ASP A 194 -12.15 11.62 8.16
CA ASP A 194 -11.78 10.89 9.37
C ASP A 194 -12.35 9.48 9.29
N ARG A 195 -11.56 8.47 9.69
CA ARG A 195 -12.01 7.06 9.75
C ARG A 195 -13.22 6.87 10.67
N SER A 196 -13.39 7.75 11.64
CA SER A 196 -14.54 7.78 12.54
C SER A 196 -15.87 8.12 11.85
N GLU A 197 -15.83 8.67 10.62
CA GLU A 197 -17.01 9.03 9.85
C GLU A 197 -17.45 7.94 8.85
N ASP A 198 -16.65 6.89 8.64
CA ASP A 198 -17.03 5.78 7.75
C ASP A 198 -17.93 4.80 8.52
N PRO A 199 -19.23 4.69 8.18
CA PRO A 199 -20.17 3.85 8.92
C PRO A 199 -19.87 2.34 8.85
N TYR A 200 -18.94 1.92 8.01
CA TYR A 200 -18.49 0.53 7.97
C TYR A 200 -17.33 0.24 8.90
N VAL A 201 -16.56 1.22 9.34
CA VAL A 201 -15.35 1.03 10.13
C VAL A 201 -15.65 1.10 11.62
N VAL A 202 -15.56 -0.01 12.33
CA VAL A 202 -15.64 -0.06 13.81
C VAL A 202 -14.36 0.51 14.42
N GLY A 203 -13.20 0.06 13.95
CA GLY A 203 -11.90 0.52 14.44
C GLY A 203 -10.77 -0.44 14.09
N LEU A 204 -9.57 -0.08 14.55
CA LEU A 204 -8.37 -0.93 14.43
C LEU A 204 -8.49 -2.13 15.38
N LEU A 205 -7.91 -3.27 14.98
CA LEU A 205 -7.72 -4.37 15.90
C LEU A 205 -6.78 -3.97 17.06
N PRO A 206 -6.94 -4.54 18.25
CA PRO A 206 -6.06 -4.25 19.39
C PRO A 206 -4.57 -4.44 19.07
N ASP A 207 -3.72 -3.51 19.48
CA ASP A 207 -2.28 -3.52 19.22
C ASP A 207 -1.58 -4.82 19.68
N GLN A 208 -2.07 -5.42 20.76
CA GLN A 208 -1.55 -6.69 21.29
C GLN A 208 -1.62 -7.85 20.28
N LEU A 209 -2.46 -7.74 19.26
CA LEU A 209 -2.57 -8.75 18.20
C LEU A 209 -1.50 -8.63 17.12
N GLU A 210 -0.81 -7.50 17.07
CA GLU A 210 0.20 -7.17 16.04
C GLU A 210 -0.33 -7.38 14.60
N ALA A 211 -1.64 -7.12 14.42
CA ALA A 211 -2.35 -7.33 13.16
C ALA A 211 -2.18 -6.12 12.23
N HIS A 212 -1.06 -6.04 11.54
CA HIS A 212 -0.72 -4.94 10.64
C HIS A 212 0.31 -5.37 9.58
N LEU A 213 0.52 -4.53 8.58
CA LEU A 213 1.59 -4.66 7.60
C LEU A 213 2.58 -3.51 7.75
N ASP A 214 3.80 -3.81 8.19
CA ASP A 214 4.90 -2.87 8.16
C ASP A 214 5.46 -2.80 6.75
N MET A 215 5.43 -1.62 6.15
CA MET A 215 5.79 -1.37 4.76
C MET A 215 7.16 -0.71 4.66
N ALA A 216 7.86 -0.99 3.59
CA ALA A 216 9.13 -0.37 3.26
C ALA A 216 9.23 0.00 1.79
N THR A 217 10.19 0.84 1.48
CA THR A 217 10.57 1.23 0.12
C THR A 217 12.06 1.07 -0.08
N ALA A 218 12.47 0.75 -1.31
CA ALA A 218 13.88 0.63 -1.68
C ALA A 218 14.09 0.90 -3.17
N VAL A 219 15.33 1.18 -3.54
CA VAL A 219 15.76 1.29 -4.92
C VAL A 219 16.05 -0.10 -5.48
N SER A 220 15.51 -0.42 -6.65
CA SER A 220 15.77 -1.67 -7.35
C SER A 220 17.25 -1.78 -7.73
N ALA A 221 17.84 -2.97 -7.57
CA ALA A 221 19.27 -3.21 -7.89
C ALA A 221 19.58 -2.92 -9.36
N ARG A 222 18.63 -3.11 -10.25
CA ARG A 222 18.81 -3.04 -11.69
C ARG A 222 18.39 -1.69 -12.31
N THR A 223 18.03 -0.71 -11.48
CA THR A 223 17.71 0.63 -12.02
C THR A 223 18.93 1.28 -12.64
N THR A 224 18.72 1.96 -13.76
CA THR A 224 19.69 2.88 -14.39
C THR A 224 19.45 4.33 -13.97
N LYS A 225 18.41 4.59 -13.17
CA LYS A 225 17.96 5.93 -12.73
C LYS A 225 18.14 6.11 -11.22
N GLU A 226 19.27 5.62 -10.69
CA GLU A 226 19.53 5.52 -9.25
C GLU A 226 19.40 6.86 -8.52
N LYS A 227 19.84 7.97 -9.15
CA LYS A 227 19.75 9.32 -8.57
C LYS A 227 18.30 9.70 -8.28
N ASP A 228 17.41 9.55 -9.27
CA ASP A 228 16.02 9.95 -9.18
C ASP A 228 15.21 8.97 -8.29
N ALA A 229 15.53 7.68 -8.38
CA ALA A 229 14.95 6.66 -7.50
C ALA A 229 15.29 6.91 -6.02
N ASN A 230 16.55 7.21 -5.69
CA ASN A 230 16.95 7.60 -4.34
C ASN A 230 16.31 8.91 -3.89
N ALA A 231 16.17 9.88 -4.80
CA ALA A 231 15.47 11.14 -4.48
C ALA A 231 13.99 10.87 -4.13
N PHE A 232 13.33 9.97 -4.88
CA PHE A 232 11.95 9.58 -4.59
C PHE A 232 11.84 8.84 -3.25
N VAL A 233 12.70 7.86 -2.97
CA VAL A 233 12.68 7.13 -1.67
C VAL A 233 12.83 8.12 -0.51
N ARG A 234 13.80 9.02 -0.56
CA ARG A 234 13.96 10.06 0.48
C ARG A 234 12.76 10.99 0.60
N PHE A 235 12.15 11.36 -0.52
CA PHE A 235 10.96 12.21 -0.51
C PHE A 235 9.76 11.50 0.10
N ALA A 236 9.47 10.26 -0.33
CA ALA A 236 8.34 9.47 0.15
C ALA A 236 8.44 9.18 1.65
N THR A 237 9.67 9.04 2.17
CA THR A 237 9.92 8.77 3.60
C THR A 237 10.23 10.02 4.42
N ALA A 238 10.19 11.22 3.83
CA ALA A 238 10.46 12.46 4.55
C ALA A 238 9.35 12.80 5.57
N PRO A 239 9.67 13.48 6.68
CA PRO A 239 8.68 13.91 7.66
C PRO A 239 7.52 14.71 7.06
N GLY A 240 7.77 15.52 6.03
CA GLY A 240 6.74 16.31 5.33
C GLY A 240 5.68 15.47 4.59
N MET A 241 5.91 14.16 4.39
CA MET A 241 4.94 13.26 3.75
C MET A 241 4.11 12.47 4.77
N ILE A 242 4.40 12.57 6.07
CA ILE A 242 3.67 11.82 7.11
C ILE A 242 2.16 12.10 7.06
N SER A 243 1.77 13.38 6.96
CA SER A 243 0.36 13.77 6.90
C SER A 243 -0.34 13.21 5.65
N VAL A 244 0.36 13.17 4.52
CA VAL A 244 -0.17 12.62 3.26
C VAL A 244 -0.47 11.12 3.42
N TRP A 245 0.50 10.35 3.90
CA TRP A 245 0.32 8.93 4.15
C TRP A 245 -0.79 8.66 5.18
N LYS A 246 -0.75 9.38 6.32
CA LYS A 246 -1.72 9.22 7.40
C LYS A 246 -3.15 9.52 6.95
N SER A 247 -3.36 10.56 6.13
CA SER A 247 -4.68 10.90 5.61
C SER A 247 -5.31 9.81 4.74
N LYS A 248 -4.52 8.83 4.29
CA LYS A 248 -4.93 7.70 3.46
C LYS A 248 -4.80 6.34 4.14
N GLY A 249 -4.50 6.31 5.42
CA GLY A 249 -4.48 5.09 6.21
C GLY A 249 -3.14 4.40 6.37
N THR A 250 -2.05 4.97 5.81
CA THR A 250 -0.70 4.50 6.11
C THR A 250 -0.12 5.34 7.25
N THR A 251 -0.01 4.75 8.44
CA THR A 251 0.60 5.40 9.60
C THR A 251 2.12 5.27 9.54
N ARG A 252 2.86 6.22 10.16
CA ARG A 252 4.32 6.12 10.27
C ARG A 252 4.71 5.87 11.72
N TYR A 253 5.88 5.23 11.88
CA TYR A 253 6.49 4.96 13.20
C TYR A 253 6.91 6.24 13.90
#